data_b4b69adf36650cb4b8d41f1851865941
#
_entry.id   b4b69adf36650cb4b8d41f1851865941
#
_cell.length_a   1.000
_cell.length_b   1.000
_cell.length_c   1.000
_cell.angle_alpha   90.00
_cell.angle_beta   90.00
_cell.angle_gamma   90.00
#
_symmetry.space_group_name_H-M   'P 1'
#
loop_
_entity.id
_entity.type
_entity.pdbx_description
1 polymer ?
#
loop_
_entity_poly.entity_id
_entity_poly.type
_entity_poly.pdbx_seq_one_letter_code
_entity_poly.pdbx_strand_id
1 'polypeptide(L)'
;MIMFLAGGLCLCAQERTITWTTDPVDGHRTGVVASNASNVEEAMGTVKGCTYYAPNGRKFRKGTVKNVARIMLDAQPAMAKVKTVIGHSTREMVRTYPECEIYDWYIDELIRATADSTGKRVDIGIANRGGVRIDMPAGEVLYDDIMSMFPFRNNLCYVALRGRDVRALLDQMAASTFQIVGGVKVVVRNGKVVSA
;
A
#
# COMPACT_ATOMS: atom_id res chain seq x y z
N MET A 1 -12.23 63.18 -48.67
CA MET A 1 -11.62 63.12 -47.30
C MET A 1 -12.41 62.09 -46.49
N ILE A 2 -11.89 60.87 -46.42
CA ILE A 2 -12.55 59.73 -45.80
C ILE A 2 -11.91 59.55 -44.40
N MET A 3 -12.72 59.73 -43.39
CA MET A 3 -12.32 59.63 -41.96
C MET A 3 -12.55 58.19 -41.48
N PHE A 4 -11.45 57.45 -41.24
CA PHE A 4 -11.52 56.15 -40.60
C PHE A 4 -11.62 56.31 -39.08
N LEU A 5 -12.78 55.93 -38.48
CA LEU A 5 -12.89 55.75 -37.06
C LEU A 5 -12.28 54.36 -36.69
N ALA A 6 -11.12 54.35 -36.06
CA ALA A 6 -10.58 53.17 -35.43
C ALA A 6 -11.26 52.97 -34.04
N GLY A 7 -12.23 52.11 -34.00
CA GLY A 7 -12.85 51.66 -32.74
C GLY A 7 -11.88 50.69 -32.06
N GLY A 8 -11.20 51.16 -31.01
CA GLY A 8 -10.39 50.30 -30.13
C GLY A 8 -11.32 49.42 -29.27
N LEU A 9 -11.36 48.12 -29.58
CA LEU A 9 -11.90 47.11 -28.67
C LEU A 9 -10.96 46.96 -27.48
N CYS A 10 -11.28 47.61 -26.37
CA CYS A 10 -10.67 47.32 -25.09
C CYS A 10 -11.13 45.92 -24.67
N LEU A 11 -10.34 44.89 -24.93
CA LEU A 11 -10.47 43.59 -24.29
C LEU A 11 -10.06 43.76 -22.83
N CYS A 12 -11.01 44.03 -21.94
CA CYS A 12 -10.81 43.88 -20.51
C CYS A 12 -10.60 42.40 -20.24
N ALA A 13 -9.35 41.99 -20.13
CA ALA A 13 -9.00 40.71 -19.54
C ALA A 13 -9.49 40.71 -18.11
N GLN A 14 -10.59 40.01 -17.85
CA GLN A 14 -11.08 39.81 -16.50
C GLN A 14 -10.08 38.94 -15.76
N GLU A 15 -9.27 39.51 -14.90
CA GLU A 15 -8.38 38.77 -14.03
C GLU A 15 -9.21 37.82 -13.15
N ARG A 16 -9.11 36.52 -13.43
CA ARG A 16 -9.70 35.51 -12.58
C ARG A 16 -8.80 35.32 -11.37
N THR A 17 -9.23 35.81 -10.23
CA THR A 17 -8.56 35.53 -8.96
C THR A 17 -8.86 34.08 -8.58
N ILE A 18 -7.80 33.26 -8.54
CA ILE A 18 -7.90 31.88 -8.03
C ILE A 18 -7.58 31.93 -6.54
N THR A 19 -8.56 31.59 -5.71
CA THR A 19 -8.36 31.44 -4.28
C THR A 19 -8.20 29.96 -3.96
N TRP A 20 -7.08 29.62 -3.34
CA TRP A 20 -6.80 28.26 -2.87
C TRP A 20 -7.30 28.12 -1.44
N THR A 21 -8.15 27.12 -1.19
CA THR A 21 -8.56 26.72 0.17
C THR A 21 -8.04 25.32 0.44
N THR A 22 -7.52 25.11 1.63
CA THR A 22 -7.13 23.78 2.10
C THR A 22 -8.29 23.19 2.89
N ASP A 23 -8.81 22.05 2.45
CA ASP A 23 -9.82 21.29 3.17
C ASP A 23 -9.16 19.99 3.69
N PRO A 24 -9.15 19.72 5.00
CA PRO A 24 -8.50 18.53 5.52
C PRO A 24 -9.19 17.26 5.00
N VAL A 25 -8.37 16.29 4.56
CA VAL A 25 -8.85 14.97 4.11
C VAL A 25 -8.81 14.01 5.31
N ASP A 26 -9.59 14.31 6.33
CA ASP A 26 -9.60 13.63 7.63
C ASP A 26 -10.90 12.86 7.93
N GLY A 27 -11.78 12.75 6.95
CA GLY A 27 -13.06 12.07 7.10
C GLY A 27 -14.16 12.87 7.84
N HIS A 28 -13.89 14.06 8.38
CA HIS A 28 -14.86 14.86 9.16
C HIS A 28 -16.21 15.09 8.45
N ARG A 29 -16.20 15.20 7.11
CA ARG A 29 -17.42 15.43 6.29
C ARG A 29 -18.36 14.24 6.28
N THR A 30 -17.83 13.04 6.43
CA THR A 30 -18.54 11.76 6.28
C THR A 30 -18.51 10.91 7.53
N GLY A 31 -17.67 11.23 8.49
CA GLY A 31 -17.45 10.43 9.68
C GLY A 31 -16.64 9.16 9.42
N VAL A 32 -15.94 9.10 8.29
CA VAL A 32 -15.03 7.98 7.96
C VAL A 32 -13.85 7.99 8.92
N VAL A 33 -13.52 6.81 9.47
CA VAL A 33 -12.35 6.57 10.32
C VAL A 33 -11.55 5.40 9.77
N ALA A 34 -10.38 5.14 10.36
CA ALA A 34 -9.57 3.96 10.00
C ALA A 34 -10.38 2.67 10.17
N SER A 35 -10.33 1.80 9.16
CA SER A 35 -11.05 0.52 9.14
C SER A 35 -10.08 -0.65 9.29
N ASN A 36 -10.62 -1.76 9.76
CA ASN A 36 -10.02 -3.08 9.74
C ASN A 36 -11.02 -4.09 9.16
N ALA A 37 -10.66 -5.35 9.04
CA ALA A 37 -11.49 -6.38 8.42
C ALA A 37 -12.87 -6.57 9.11
N SER A 38 -12.99 -6.23 10.39
CA SER A 38 -14.21 -6.46 11.17
C SER A 38 -15.16 -5.25 11.26
N ASN A 39 -14.72 -4.04 10.91
CA ASN A 39 -15.50 -2.81 11.10
C ASN A 39 -15.67 -1.96 9.83
N VAL A 40 -15.50 -2.54 8.64
CA VAL A 40 -15.49 -1.79 7.37
C VAL A 40 -16.77 -0.97 7.18
N GLU A 41 -17.94 -1.54 7.43
CA GLU A 41 -19.21 -0.83 7.22
C GLU A 41 -19.39 0.35 8.18
N GLU A 42 -19.06 0.17 9.45
CA GLU A 42 -19.18 1.23 10.46
C GLU A 42 -18.14 2.32 10.25
N ALA A 43 -16.92 1.95 9.89
CA ALA A 43 -15.81 2.89 9.73
C ALA A 43 -15.85 3.66 8.41
N MET A 44 -16.23 2.99 7.32
CA MET A 44 -16.14 3.53 5.96
C MET A 44 -17.52 3.82 5.34
N GLY A 45 -18.60 3.30 5.91
CA GLY A 45 -19.92 3.35 5.34
C GLY A 45 -20.13 2.38 4.18
N THR A 46 -21.30 2.46 3.53
CA THR A 46 -21.69 1.50 2.49
C THR A 46 -22.16 2.18 1.22
N VAL A 47 -22.00 1.49 0.09
CA VAL A 47 -22.57 1.89 -1.20
C VAL A 47 -23.66 0.91 -1.57
N LYS A 48 -24.92 1.40 -1.70
CA LYS A 48 -26.07 0.59 -2.15
C LYS A 48 -26.69 1.26 -3.40
N GLY A 49 -26.70 0.52 -4.51
CA GLY A 49 -26.93 1.14 -5.82
C GLY A 49 -25.91 2.26 -6.03
N CYS A 50 -26.23 3.37 -6.58
CA CYS A 50 -25.28 4.50 -6.70
C CYS A 50 -25.36 5.50 -5.52
N THR A 51 -25.78 5.07 -4.34
CA THR A 51 -25.88 5.93 -3.14
C THR A 51 -24.82 5.49 -2.12
N TYR A 52 -24.01 6.44 -1.68
CA TYR A 52 -23.12 6.24 -0.54
C TYR A 52 -23.83 6.65 0.75
N TYR A 53 -23.81 5.77 1.72
CA TYR A 53 -24.31 5.95 3.08
C TYR A 53 -23.10 6.09 3.99
N ALA A 54 -22.85 7.31 4.43
CA ALA A 54 -21.68 7.63 5.26
C ALA A 54 -21.88 7.21 6.72
N PRO A 55 -20.80 6.94 7.50
CA PRO A 55 -20.89 6.56 8.91
C PRO A 55 -21.66 7.56 9.78
N ASN A 56 -21.57 8.84 9.48
CA ASN A 56 -22.32 9.89 10.19
C ASN A 56 -23.82 10.00 9.80
N GLY A 57 -24.36 9.03 9.05
CA GLY A 57 -25.74 8.97 8.60
C GLY A 57 -26.09 9.82 7.37
N ARG A 58 -25.15 10.59 6.83
CA ARG A 58 -25.37 11.37 5.60
C ARG A 58 -25.48 10.46 4.38
N LYS A 59 -26.29 10.87 3.40
CA LYS A 59 -26.50 10.14 2.15
C LYS A 59 -26.11 11.00 0.97
N PHE A 60 -25.27 10.44 0.10
CA PHE A 60 -24.76 11.12 -1.09
C PHE A 60 -25.29 10.40 -2.34
N ARG A 61 -26.17 11.07 -3.10
CA ARG A 61 -26.91 10.48 -4.23
C ARG A 61 -26.62 11.14 -5.58
N LYS A 62 -25.86 12.25 -5.60
CA LYS A 62 -25.66 13.09 -6.77
C LYS A 62 -24.18 13.45 -6.96
N GLY A 63 -23.87 13.97 -8.14
CA GLY A 63 -22.55 14.53 -8.45
C GLY A 63 -21.45 13.49 -8.52
N THR A 64 -20.26 13.87 -8.11
CA THR A 64 -19.04 13.05 -8.17
C THR A 64 -19.19 11.74 -7.41
N VAL A 65 -19.82 11.73 -6.24
CA VAL A 65 -20.02 10.54 -5.42
C VAL A 65 -20.80 9.46 -6.19
N LYS A 66 -21.90 9.84 -6.86
CA LYS A 66 -22.67 8.91 -7.69
C LYS A 66 -21.83 8.34 -8.84
N ASN A 67 -21.04 9.16 -9.49
CA ASN A 67 -20.21 8.74 -10.61
C ASN A 67 -19.12 7.76 -10.17
N VAL A 68 -18.41 8.07 -9.07
CA VAL A 68 -17.39 7.19 -8.48
C VAL A 68 -18.02 5.86 -8.04
N ALA A 69 -19.15 5.90 -7.32
CA ALA A 69 -19.87 4.70 -6.90
C ALA A 69 -20.23 3.79 -8.09
N ARG A 70 -20.72 4.38 -9.19
CA ARG A 70 -21.02 3.62 -10.40
C ARG A 70 -19.80 2.97 -11.00
N ILE A 71 -18.69 3.72 -11.16
CA ILE A 71 -17.43 3.18 -11.70
C ILE A 71 -16.94 2.00 -10.84
N MET A 72 -16.98 2.13 -9.52
CA MET A 72 -16.58 1.06 -8.61
C MET A 72 -17.47 -0.16 -8.71
N LEU A 73 -18.80 0.03 -8.80
CA LEU A 73 -19.74 -1.09 -8.95
C LEU A 73 -19.58 -1.80 -10.30
N ASP A 74 -19.39 -1.03 -11.37
CA ASP A 74 -19.18 -1.56 -12.72
C ASP A 74 -17.86 -2.35 -12.83
N ALA A 75 -16.86 -2.02 -12.01
CA ALA A 75 -15.59 -2.74 -11.93
C ALA A 75 -15.67 -4.07 -11.14
N GLN A 76 -16.69 -4.28 -10.29
CA GLN A 76 -16.76 -5.46 -9.42
C GLN A 76 -16.69 -6.81 -10.15
N PRO A 77 -17.34 -7.02 -11.33
CA PRO A 77 -17.20 -8.27 -12.06
C PRO A 77 -15.75 -8.57 -12.46
N ALA A 78 -15.00 -7.56 -12.90
CA ALA A 78 -13.57 -7.72 -13.22
C ALA A 78 -12.70 -8.03 -12.01
N MET A 79 -13.15 -7.61 -10.82
CA MET A 79 -12.47 -7.88 -9.54
C MET A 79 -12.75 -9.26 -8.96
N ALA A 80 -13.66 -10.05 -9.56
CA ALA A 80 -14.04 -11.36 -9.02
C ALA A 80 -12.83 -12.30 -8.83
N LYS A 81 -11.86 -12.26 -9.74
CA LYS A 81 -10.65 -13.08 -9.67
C LYS A 81 -9.80 -12.77 -8.42
N VAL A 82 -9.67 -11.50 -8.06
CA VAL A 82 -8.84 -11.11 -6.90
C VAL A 82 -9.54 -11.37 -5.57
N LYS A 83 -10.86 -11.57 -5.59
CA LYS A 83 -11.66 -11.97 -4.41
C LYS A 83 -11.67 -13.48 -4.16
N THR A 84 -10.89 -14.26 -4.92
CA THR A 84 -10.75 -15.69 -4.69
C THR A 84 -10.02 -15.96 -3.39
N VAL A 85 -10.58 -16.81 -2.52
CA VAL A 85 -9.91 -17.32 -1.34
C VAL A 85 -8.76 -18.22 -1.78
N ILE A 86 -7.55 -17.93 -1.35
CA ILE A 86 -6.33 -18.64 -1.70
C ILE A 86 -5.65 -19.32 -0.52
N GLY A 87 -6.11 -19.00 0.70
CA GLY A 87 -5.55 -19.55 1.91
C GLY A 87 -6.37 -19.18 3.14
N HIS A 88 -5.86 -19.55 4.29
CA HIS A 88 -6.45 -19.23 5.59
C HIS A 88 -5.34 -18.94 6.60
N SER A 89 -5.43 -17.83 7.30
CA SER A 89 -4.55 -17.50 8.42
C SER A 89 -5.28 -17.74 9.73
N THR A 90 -4.65 -18.45 10.66
CA THR A 90 -5.24 -18.75 11.97
C THR A 90 -5.31 -17.53 12.89
N ARG A 91 -4.57 -16.47 12.56
CA ARG A 91 -4.54 -15.20 13.29
C ARG A 91 -4.13 -14.04 12.40
N GLU A 92 -4.40 -12.85 12.84
CA GLU A 92 -3.86 -11.64 12.23
C GLU A 92 -2.33 -11.57 12.46
N MET A 93 -1.56 -11.18 11.41
CA MET A 93 -0.13 -10.91 11.54
C MET A 93 0.11 -9.43 11.28
N VAL A 94 0.41 -8.69 12.34
CA VAL A 94 0.59 -7.25 12.31
C VAL A 94 2.05 -6.89 12.03
N ARG A 95 2.27 -5.91 11.18
CA ARG A 95 3.61 -5.39 10.88
C ARG A 95 4.13 -4.57 12.05
N THR A 96 5.18 -5.01 12.67
CA THR A 96 5.91 -4.29 13.72
C THR A 96 7.39 -4.23 13.42
N TYR A 97 8.10 -3.28 14.02
CA TYR A 97 9.54 -3.13 13.88
C TYR A 97 10.23 -3.48 15.21
N PRO A 98 11.38 -4.09 15.18
CA PRO A 98 12.24 -4.44 14.03
C PRO A 98 11.85 -5.76 13.34
N GLU A 99 11.16 -6.64 14.00
CA GLU A 99 10.85 -8.01 13.59
C GLU A 99 9.38 -8.32 13.88
N CYS A 100 8.74 -9.13 13.06
CA CYS A 100 7.40 -9.61 13.27
C CYS A 100 7.09 -10.82 12.39
N GLU A 101 6.07 -11.58 12.78
CA GLU A 101 5.69 -12.85 12.17
C GLU A 101 5.45 -12.74 10.64
N ILE A 102 4.81 -11.67 10.18
CA ILE A 102 4.57 -11.48 8.74
C ILE A 102 5.86 -11.27 7.95
N TYR A 103 6.88 -10.65 8.55
CA TYR A 103 8.18 -10.48 7.91
C TYR A 103 8.95 -11.80 7.84
N ASP A 104 8.90 -12.61 8.90
CA ASP A 104 9.53 -13.92 8.95
C ASP A 104 8.88 -14.86 7.94
N TRP A 105 7.56 -14.96 7.93
CA TRP A 105 6.83 -15.72 6.93
C TRP A 105 7.17 -15.29 5.50
N TYR A 106 7.15 -13.99 5.23
CA TYR A 106 7.44 -13.45 3.91
C TYR A 106 8.83 -13.77 3.41
N ILE A 107 9.85 -13.59 4.25
CA ILE A 107 11.24 -13.82 3.84
C ILE A 107 11.54 -15.31 3.66
N ASP A 108 10.95 -16.17 4.47
CA ASP A 108 11.09 -17.61 4.36
C ASP A 108 10.47 -18.12 3.04
N GLU A 109 9.28 -17.59 2.68
CA GLU A 109 8.65 -17.90 1.40
C GLU A 109 9.48 -17.40 0.20
N LEU A 110 10.11 -16.23 0.29
CA LEU A 110 10.99 -15.73 -0.77
C LEU A 110 12.24 -16.60 -0.92
N ILE A 111 12.86 -17.04 0.18
CA ILE A 111 14.01 -17.96 0.19
C ILE A 111 13.60 -19.26 -0.49
N ARG A 112 12.50 -19.86 -0.06
CA ARG A 112 11.97 -21.11 -0.61
C ARG A 112 11.68 -20.99 -2.10
N ALA A 113 10.89 -19.99 -2.51
CA ALA A 113 10.51 -19.78 -3.91
C ALA A 113 11.73 -19.53 -4.81
N THR A 114 12.74 -18.82 -4.30
CA THR A 114 13.98 -18.58 -5.05
C THR A 114 14.77 -19.86 -5.21
N ALA A 115 14.90 -20.68 -4.16
CA ALA A 115 15.57 -21.98 -4.22
C ALA A 115 14.86 -22.93 -5.22
N ASP A 116 13.54 -23.00 -5.15
CA ASP A 116 12.72 -23.84 -6.04
C ASP A 116 12.86 -23.42 -7.51
N SER A 117 12.84 -22.11 -7.77
CA SER A 117 12.91 -21.58 -9.14
C SER A 117 14.30 -21.69 -9.77
N THR A 118 15.35 -21.61 -8.95
CA THR A 118 16.73 -21.61 -9.45
C THR A 118 17.44 -22.95 -9.34
N GLY A 119 16.90 -23.88 -8.55
CA GLY A 119 17.59 -25.12 -8.16
C GLY A 119 18.84 -24.90 -7.31
N LYS A 120 19.00 -23.70 -6.74
CA LYS A 120 20.19 -23.31 -5.95
C LYS A 120 19.82 -23.14 -4.49
N ARG A 121 20.76 -23.47 -3.62
CA ARG A 121 20.63 -23.17 -2.20
C ARG A 121 20.67 -21.66 -1.99
N VAL A 122 19.72 -21.15 -1.20
CA VAL A 122 19.68 -19.76 -0.74
C VAL A 122 19.94 -19.76 0.76
N ASP A 123 21.03 -19.16 1.18
CA ASP A 123 21.44 -19.14 2.59
C ASP A 123 20.79 -17.97 3.34
N ILE A 124 20.64 -16.81 2.68
CA ILE A 124 20.12 -15.58 3.29
C ILE A 124 19.17 -14.90 2.30
N GLY A 125 18.02 -14.48 2.78
CA GLY A 125 17.09 -13.61 2.07
C GLY A 125 17.13 -12.20 2.65
N ILE A 126 17.01 -11.19 1.80
CA ILE A 126 16.89 -9.78 2.20
C ILE A 126 15.77 -9.14 1.39
N ALA A 127 14.83 -8.49 2.06
CA ALA A 127 13.74 -7.77 1.42
C ALA A 127 13.51 -6.42 2.12
N ASN A 128 13.07 -5.42 1.36
CA ASN A 128 12.79 -4.12 1.94
C ASN A 128 11.48 -4.14 2.75
N ARG A 129 11.55 -3.68 3.99
CA ARG A 129 10.41 -3.61 4.91
C ARG A 129 9.23 -2.81 4.35
N GLY A 130 9.50 -1.69 3.67
CA GLY A 130 8.48 -0.86 3.03
C GLY A 130 7.77 -1.56 1.87
N GLY A 131 8.21 -2.72 1.44
CA GLY A 131 7.56 -3.55 0.41
C GLY A 131 6.30 -4.25 0.90
N VAL A 132 6.17 -4.49 2.21
CA VAL A 132 4.97 -5.06 2.83
C VAL A 132 4.02 -3.92 3.22
N ARG A 133 2.85 -3.83 2.57
CA ARG A 133 1.98 -2.65 2.63
C ARG A 133 0.79 -2.76 3.57
N ILE A 134 0.27 -3.95 3.80
CA ILE A 134 -0.84 -4.22 4.71
C ILE A 134 -0.52 -5.43 5.60
N ASP A 135 -1.26 -5.59 6.66
CA ASP A 135 -1.17 -6.72 7.58
C ASP A 135 -1.89 -7.95 6.99
N MET A 136 -1.53 -9.15 7.43
CA MET A 136 -2.23 -10.37 7.06
C MET A 136 -3.53 -10.48 7.87
N PRO A 137 -4.71 -10.61 7.25
CA PRO A 137 -5.94 -10.79 8.01
C PRO A 137 -6.00 -12.16 8.68
N ALA A 138 -6.74 -12.26 9.77
CA ALA A 138 -7.17 -13.55 10.32
C ALA A 138 -8.33 -14.12 9.50
N GLY A 139 -8.41 -15.44 9.36
CA GLY A 139 -9.46 -16.11 8.61
C GLY A 139 -9.11 -16.34 7.15
N GLU A 140 -10.08 -16.18 6.27
CA GLU A 140 -9.87 -16.34 4.82
C GLU A 140 -8.91 -15.28 4.29
N VAL A 141 -7.93 -15.72 3.51
CA VAL A 141 -6.96 -14.86 2.81
C VAL A 141 -7.32 -14.85 1.34
N LEU A 142 -7.61 -13.68 0.82
CA LEU A 142 -7.95 -13.47 -0.58
C LEU A 142 -6.70 -13.24 -1.42
N TYR A 143 -6.79 -13.51 -2.70
CA TYR A 143 -5.74 -13.12 -3.65
C TYR A 143 -5.48 -11.60 -3.61
N ASP A 144 -6.54 -10.80 -3.37
CA ASP A 144 -6.44 -9.34 -3.18
C ASP A 144 -5.61 -8.95 -1.97
N ASP A 145 -5.69 -9.68 -0.86
CA ASP A 145 -4.88 -9.41 0.33
C ASP A 145 -3.38 -9.52 -0.01
N ILE A 146 -2.99 -10.58 -0.72
CA ILE A 146 -1.60 -10.77 -1.14
C ILE A 146 -1.17 -9.71 -2.17
N MET A 147 -2.03 -9.39 -3.14
CA MET A 147 -1.73 -8.35 -4.14
C MET A 147 -1.61 -6.95 -3.50
N SER A 148 -2.42 -6.67 -2.50
CA SER A 148 -2.38 -5.41 -1.75
C SER A 148 -1.21 -5.36 -0.76
N MET A 149 -0.82 -6.51 -0.21
CA MET A 149 0.34 -6.66 0.66
C MET A 149 1.66 -6.44 -0.09
N PHE A 150 1.77 -6.97 -1.30
CA PHE A 150 2.95 -6.90 -2.16
C PHE A 150 2.64 -6.28 -3.53
N PRO A 151 2.26 -4.98 -3.60
CA PRO A 151 1.78 -4.37 -4.84
C PRO A 151 2.87 -4.11 -5.88
N PHE A 152 4.13 -4.36 -5.54
CA PHE A 152 5.28 -4.07 -6.39
C PHE A 152 5.66 -5.29 -7.23
N ARG A 153 5.91 -5.07 -8.51
CA ARG A 153 6.45 -6.10 -9.42
C ARG A 153 7.97 -6.11 -9.37
N ASN A 154 8.52 -6.46 -8.21
CA ASN A 154 9.96 -6.55 -8.02
C ASN A 154 10.53 -7.84 -8.65
N ASN A 155 11.76 -7.75 -9.12
CA ASN A 155 12.52 -8.94 -9.50
C ASN A 155 13.29 -9.47 -8.29
N LEU A 156 13.37 -10.81 -8.18
CA LEU A 156 14.28 -11.47 -7.23
C LEU A 156 15.64 -11.60 -7.89
N CYS A 157 16.68 -11.20 -7.15
CA CYS A 157 18.06 -11.32 -7.58
C CYS A 157 18.78 -12.38 -6.73
N TYR A 158 19.30 -13.43 -7.35
CA TYR A 158 20.18 -14.38 -6.69
C TYR A 158 21.63 -13.91 -6.85
N VAL A 159 22.34 -13.71 -5.74
CA VAL A 159 23.69 -13.16 -5.71
C VAL A 159 24.58 -14.05 -4.84
N ALA A 160 25.79 -14.38 -5.31
CA ALA A 160 26.80 -15.06 -4.52
C ALA A 160 27.73 -14.02 -3.89
N LEU A 161 27.81 -13.99 -2.57
CA LEU A 161 28.63 -13.08 -1.79
C LEU A 161 29.58 -13.84 -0.87
N ARG A 162 30.72 -13.23 -0.54
CA ARG A 162 31.60 -13.75 0.52
C ARG A 162 31.01 -13.33 1.88
N GLY A 163 31.27 -14.14 2.92
CA GLY A 163 30.77 -13.82 4.27
C GLY A 163 31.17 -12.43 4.78
N ARG A 164 32.38 -11.94 4.44
CA ARG A 164 32.80 -10.57 4.77
C ARG A 164 31.91 -9.48 4.11
N ASP A 165 31.44 -9.73 2.89
CA ASP A 165 30.63 -8.77 2.15
C ASP A 165 29.18 -8.79 2.69
N VAL A 166 28.68 -9.98 3.07
CA VAL A 166 27.42 -10.14 3.81
C VAL A 166 27.48 -9.39 5.14
N ARG A 167 28.57 -9.54 5.90
CA ARG A 167 28.76 -8.83 7.16
C ARG A 167 28.76 -7.30 6.97
N ALA A 168 29.48 -6.81 5.97
CA ALA A 168 29.48 -5.36 5.65
C ALA A 168 28.10 -4.84 5.30
N LEU A 169 27.29 -5.62 4.56
CA LEU A 169 25.89 -5.26 4.24
C LEU A 169 25.02 -5.21 5.49
N LEU A 170 25.12 -6.18 6.38
CA LEU A 170 24.40 -6.18 7.66
C LEU A 170 24.80 -5.00 8.56
N ASP A 171 26.08 -4.66 8.62
CA ASP A 171 26.59 -3.50 9.37
C ASP A 171 26.06 -2.19 8.81
N GLN A 172 25.99 -2.06 7.47
CA GLN A 172 25.39 -0.89 6.81
C GLN A 172 23.90 -0.76 7.12
N MET A 173 23.13 -1.87 7.08
CA MET A 173 21.71 -1.87 7.46
C MET A 173 21.54 -1.51 8.94
N ALA A 174 22.37 -2.01 9.82
CA ALA A 174 22.32 -1.70 11.26
C ALA A 174 22.58 -0.22 11.55
N ALA A 175 23.45 0.43 10.79
CA ALA A 175 23.76 1.86 10.93
C ALA A 175 22.69 2.78 10.38
N SER A 176 21.73 2.28 9.59
CA SER A 176 20.67 3.08 8.96
C SER A 176 19.28 2.55 9.33
N THR A 177 18.68 1.77 8.46
CA THR A 177 17.37 1.12 8.67
C THR A 177 17.50 -0.37 8.40
N PHE A 178 17.33 -1.18 9.44
CA PHE A 178 17.40 -2.62 9.29
C PHE A 178 16.22 -3.12 8.47
N GLN A 179 16.50 -3.96 7.48
CA GLN A 179 15.52 -4.51 6.55
C GLN A 179 15.04 -5.89 7.02
N ILE A 180 14.13 -6.50 6.28
CA ILE A 180 13.69 -7.88 6.52
C ILE A 180 14.84 -8.81 6.11
N VAL A 181 15.26 -9.69 7.00
CA VAL A 181 16.34 -10.64 6.77
C VAL A 181 15.91 -12.02 7.25
N GLY A 182 16.09 -13.05 6.43
CA GLY A 182 15.86 -14.46 6.77
C GLY A 182 17.08 -15.31 6.54
N GLY A 183 17.10 -16.51 7.12
CA GLY A 183 18.22 -17.45 7.02
C GLY A 183 19.42 -17.13 7.90
N VAL A 184 19.41 -16.03 8.63
CA VAL A 184 20.49 -15.63 9.55
C VAL A 184 19.89 -14.95 10.78
N LYS A 185 20.48 -15.21 11.94
CA LYS A 185 20.14 -14.51 13.19
C LYS A 185 21.10 -13.35 13.39
N VAL A 186 20.58 -12.13 13.46
CA VAL A 186 21.38 -10.90 13.61
C VAL A 186 21.03 -10.21 14.90
N VAL A 187 22.02 -9.86 15.70
CA VAL A 187 21.86 -9.04 16.90
C VAL A 187 22.47 -7.68 16.66
N VAL A 188 21.63 -6.63 16.75
CA VAL A 188 22.04 -5.23 16.58
C VAL A 188 21.99 -4.51 17.91
N ARG A 189 23.02 -3.74 18.24
CA ARG A 189 23.06 -2.85 19.40
C ARG A 189 23.69 -1.52 19.00
N ASN A 190 22.97 -0.41 19.30
CA ASN A 190 23.44 0.96 18.99
C ASN A 190 23.91 1.13 17.54
N GLY A 191 23.13 0.65 16.59
CA GLY A 191 23.42 0.77 15.15
C GLY A 191 24.61 -0.08 14.66
N LYS A 192 25.01 -1.11 15.40
CA LYS A 192 26.10 -2.05 15.03
C LYS A 192 25.67 -3.48 15.19
N VAL A 193 26.09 -4.34 14.27
CA VAL A 193 25.91 -5.79 14.39
C VAL A 193 26.91 -6.33 15.42
N VAL A 194 26.40 -6.93 16.50
CA VAL A 194 27.25 -7.56 17.54
C VAL A 194 27.44 -9.06 17.31
N SER A 195 26.47 -9.71 16.64
CA SER A 195 26.60 -11.08 16.14
C SER A 195 25.72 -11.30 14.91
N ALA A 196 26.18 -12.15 14.02
CA ALA A 196 25.43 -12.66 12.87
C ALA A 196 25.98 -14.02 12.48
#